data_49df5a0d8fd5a5051618850c86af9e14
#
_entry.id   49df5a0d8fd5a5051618850c86af9e14
#
_cell.length_a   1.000
_cell.length_b   1.000
_cell.length_c   1.000
_cell.angle_alpha   90.00
_cell.angle_beta   90.00
_cell.angle_gamma   90.00
#
_symmetry.space_group_name_H-M   'P 1'
#
loop_
_entity.id
_entity.type
_entity.pdbx_description
1 polymer ?
#
loop_
_entity_poly.entity_id
_entity_poly.type
_entity_poly.pdbx_seq_one_letter_code
_entity_poly.pdbx_strand_id
1 'polypeptide(L)'
;MHCLSQSPSVEKINPKKDFERVYGINPTLYNGLLYSTFYPGKVKGDQFFINSNYIKGEATIRGVKYYDLELNYDLYKQVLILKYINSSNMNNVIEISKAWLENFTLGKYQFRYYGDNSNPKRFYQVLGSGSMMIFYHWEKKLESENDYIGYTYYHFKTLKESYVFIDNTLKLYKNNKSFVQIFSKEKQSLIKDYLKQNKINVKTSSDQTMNELINYCSKLY
;
A
#
# COMPACT_ATOMS: atom_id res chain seq x y z
N MET A 1 -17.54 -48.11 -37.05
CA MET A 1 -16.31 -47.59 -36.42
C MET A 1 -16.27 -46.08 -36.61
N HIS A 2 -16.63 -45.30 -35.57
CA HIS A 2 -16.56 -43.85 -35.66
C HIS A 2 -15.28 -43.41 -34.98
N CYS A 3 -14.34 -42.88 -35.76
CA CYS A 3 -13.14 -42.22 -35.24
C CYS A 3 -13.52 -40.81 -34.75
N LEU A 4 -13.51 -40.56 -33.43
CA LEU A 4 -13.61 -39.25 -32.85
C LEU A 4 -12.23 -38.57 -32.96
N SER A 5 -12.15 -37.60 -33.88
CA SER A 5 -11.01 -36.68 -33.97
C SER A 5 -11.02 -35.75 -32.76
N GLN A 6 -10.07 -35.93 -31.85
CA GLN A 6 -9.79 -34.98 -30.81
C GLN A 6 -9.02 -33.80 -31.42
N SER A 7 -9.64 -32.61 -31.46
CA SER A 7 -8.96 -31.37 -31.81
C SER A 7 -7.89 -31.09 -30.77
N PRO A 8 -6.65 -30.75 -31.15
CA PRO A 8 -5.63 -30.35 -30.18
C PRO A 8 -6.09 -29.09 -29.48
N SER A 9 -6.11 -29.11 -28.14
CA SER A 9 -6.33 -27.92 -27.33
C SER A 9 -5.20 -26.92 -27.62
N VAL A 10 -5.55 -25.76 -28.18
CA VAL A 10 -4.61 -24.65 -28.36
C VAL A 10 -4.23 -24.18 -26.97
N GLU A 11 -3.05 -24.57 -26.51
CA GLU A 11 -2.46 -24.07 -25.26
C GLU A 11 -2.32 -22.55 -25.39
N LYS A 12 -3.02 -21.80 -24.54
CA LYS A 12 -2.92 -20.33 -24.53
C LYS A 12 -1.47 -19.95 -24.22
N ILE A 13 -0.76 -19.46 -25.22
CA ILE A 13 0.59 -18.95 -25.10
C ILE A 13 0.56 -17.84 -24.04
N ASN A 14 1.29 -18.04 -22.93
CA ASN A 14 1.52 -16.99 -21.94
C ASN A 14 2.93 -16.43 -22.15
N PRO A 15 3.08 -15.28 -22.84
CA PRO A 15 4.38 -14.75 -23.24
C PRO A 15 5.33 -14.54 -22.06
N LYS A 16 4.79 -14.25 -20.86
CA LYS A 16 5.58 -14.07 -19.63
C LYS A 16 6.18 -15.39 -19.15
N LYS A 17 5.39 -16.47 -19.13
CA LYS A 17 5.87 -17.80 -18.72
C LYS A 17 6.92 -18.34 -19.70
N ASP A 18 6.72 -18.11 -20.99
CA ASP A 18 7.65 -18.55 -22.02
C ASP A 18 8.96 -17.76 -21.99
N PHE A 19 8.90 -16.45 -21.72
CA PHE A 19 10.08 -15.63 -21.53
C PHE A 19 10.87 -16.08 -20.27
N GLU A 20 10.21 -16.26 -19.12
CA GLU A 20 10.84 -16.72 -17.89
C GLU A 20 11.44 -18.13 -18.02
N ARG A 21 10.83 -19.00 -18.82
CA ARG A 21 11.36 -20.35 -19.12
C ARG A 21 12.65 -20.30 -19.93
N VAL A 22 12.74 -19.36 -20.88
CA VAL A 22 13.89 -19.25 -21.80
C VAL A 22 15.05 -18.43 -21.18
N TYR A 23 14.73 -17.33 -20.49
CA TYR A 23 15.70 -16.36 -19.99
C TYR A 23 15.92 -16.39 -18.47
N GLY A 24 15.18 -17.26 -17.78
CA GLY A 24 15.21 -17.35 -16.31
C GLY A 24 14.34 -16.30 -15.63
N ILE A 25 14.25 -16.42 -14.30
CA ILE A 25 13.48 -15.52 -13.45
C ILE A 25 14.14 -14.14 -13.44
N ASN A 26 13.36 -13.06 -13.60
CA ASN A 26 13.86 -11.69 -13.55
C ASN A 26 14.54 -11.39 -12.20
N PRO A 27 15.86 -11.26 -12.12
CA PRO A 27 16.57 -11.13 -10.86
C PRO A 27 16.25 -9.82 -10.12
N THR A 28 15.82 -8.76 -10.83
CA THR A 28 15.47 -7.49 -10.20
C THR A 28 14.16 -7.61 -9.41
N LEU A 29 13.18 -8.33 -9.93
CA LEU A 29 11.90 -8.53 -9.26
C LEU A 29 11.97 -9.59 -8.15
N TYR A 30 12.68 -10.69 -8.40
CA TYR A 30 12.68 -11.86 -7.53
C TYR A 30 13.90 -11.95 -6.61
N ASN A 31 14.72 -10.90 -6.54
CA ASN A 31 15.88 -10.79 -5.65
C ASN A 31 15.47 -10.24 -4.28
N GLY A 32 14.58 -10.97 -3.59
CA GLY A 32 14.10 -10.63 -2.25
C GLY A 32 14.49 -11.68 -1.22
N LEU A 33 14.45 -11.31 0.06
CA LEU A 33 14.61 -12.26 1.15
C LEU A 33 13.32 -13.08 1.29
N LEU A 34 13.45 -14.35 1.68
CA LEU A 34 12.30 -15.18 1.98
C LEU A 34 11.50 -14.55 3.12
N TYR A 35 10.20 -14.30 2.86
CA TYR A 35 9.34 -13.73 3.87
C TYR A 35 9.01 -14.76 4.95
N SER A 36 9.23 -14.39 6.20
CA SER A 36 8.87 -15.17 7.36
C SER A 36 8.37 -14.27 8.49
N THR A 37 7.50 -14.77 9.32
CA THR A 37 7.03 -14.08 10.53
C THR A 37 7.21 -14.95 11.74
N PHE A 38 7.64 -14.35 12.83
CA PHE A 38 7.72 -14.99 14.12
C PHE A 38 7.10 -14.08 15.18
N TYR A 39 6.19 -14.62 15.98
CA TYR A 39 5.55 -13.92 17.07
C TYR A 39 5.71 -14.66 18.38
N PRO A 40 5.80 -13.94 19.52
CA PRO A 40 6.14 -14.54 20.82
C PRO A 40 5.02 -15.38 21.43
N GLY A 41 3.85 -15.47 20.81
CA GLY A 41 2.73 -16.24 21.33
C GLY A 41 1.49 -16.13 20.43
N LYS A 42 0.32 -16.37 21.01
CA LYS A 42 -0.96 -16.27 20.29
C LYS A 42 -1.27 -14.82 19.93
N VAL A 43 -1.44 -14.54 18.64
CA VAL A 43 -1.72 -13.20 18.11
C VAL A 43 -3.15 -13.14 17.55
N LYS A 44 -3.87 -12.07 17.89
CA LYS A 44 -5.19 -11.72 17.32
C LYS A 44 -5.00 -10.73 16.16
N GLY A 45 -5.71 -10.97 15.05
CA GLY A 45 -5.61 -10.16 13.84
C GLY A 45 -4.40 -10.53 13.00
N ASP A 46 -4.06 -9.67 12.05
CA ASP A 46 -2.94 -9.82 11.13
C ASP A 46 -2.14 -8.53 10.99
N GLN A 47 -0.93 -8.64 10.43
CA GLN A 47 -0.01 -7.52 10.23
C GLN A 47 -0.23 -6.76 8.92
N PHE A 48 -1.13 -7.18 8.06
CA PHE A 48 -1.26 -6.67 6.69
C PHE A 48 -2.12 -5.41 6.59
N PHE A 49 -1.96 -4.68 5.48
CA PHE A 49 -2.69 -3.43 5.22
C PHE A 49 -4.20 -3.64 5.12
N ILE A 50 -4.66 -4.67 4.42
CA ILE A 50 -6.09 -4.99 4.29
C ILE A 50 -6.41 -6.26 5.08
N ASN A 51 -5.81 -7.38 4.69
CA ASN A 51 -5.94 -8.70 5.31
C ASN A 51 -4.81 -9.61 4.79
N SER A 52 -4.82 -10.88 5.18
CA SER A 52 -3.79 -11.86 4.79
C SER A 52 -3.83 -12.33 3.33
N ASN A 53 -4.82 -11.90 2.54
CA ASN A 53 -4.92 -12.29 1.13
C ASN A 53 -3.94 -11.49 0.26
N TYR A 54 -3.38 -12.15 -0.75
CA TYR A 54 -2.61 -11.47 -1.80
C TYR A 54 -3.57 -10.83 -2.79
N ILE A 55 -3.22 -9.61 -3.21
CA ILE A 55 -4.05 -8.77 -4.07
C ILE A 55 -3.26 -8.46 -5.33
N LYS A 56 -3.94 -8.49 -6.48
CA LYS A 56 -3.33 -8.06 -7.74
C LYS A 56 -2.92 -6.60 -7.67
N GLY A 57 -1.68 -6.34 -8.07
CA GLY A 57 -1.10 -5.03 -8.04
C GLY A 57 0.10 -4.88 -8.97
N GLU A 58 0.75 -3.75 -8.86
CA GLU A 58 1.91 -3.36 -9.66
C GLU A 58 3.02 -2.87 -8.73
N ALA A 59 4.26 -2.95 -9.17
CA ALA A 59 5.41 -2.37 -8.45
C ALA A 59 6.40 -1.75 -9.42
N THR A 60 6.96 -0.60 -9.06
CA THR A 60 8.07 0.03 -9.79
C THR A 60 9.35 -0.18 -8.99
N ILE A 61 10.31 -0.87 -9.59
CA ILE A 61 11.58 -1.25 -8.98
C ILE A 61 12.71 -0.80 -9.91
N ARG A 62 13.59 0.10 -9.46
CA ARG A 62 14.67 0.68 -10.27
C ARG A 62 14.19 1.25 -11.60
N GLY A 63 13.09 2.00 -11.59
CA GLY A 63 12.48 2.60 -12.78
C GLY A 63 11.72 1.64 -13.68
N VAL A 64 11.76 0.32 -13.43
CA VAL A 64 11.03 -0.69 -14.21
C VAL A 64 9.70 -1.00 -13.54
N LYS A 65 8.60 -0.89 -14.30
CA LYS A 65 7.26 -1.19 -13.82
C LYS A 65 6.89 -2.65 -14.13
N TYR A 66 6.48 -3.36 -13.09
CA TYR A 66 6.01 -4.75 -13.13
C TYR A 66 4.51 -4.78 -12.87
N TYR A 67 3.78 -5.56 -13.63
CA TYR A 67 2.32 -5.65 -13.63
C TYR A 67 1.84 -7.02 -13.16
N ASP A 68 0.57 -7.10 -12.78
CA ASP A 68 -0.16 -8.34 -12.48
C ASP A 68 0.53 -9.20 -11.40
N LEU A 69 1.14 -8.53 -10.41
CA LEU A 69 1.82 -9.18 -9.30
C LEU A 69 0.83 -9.57 -8.20
N GLU A 70 1.05 -10.72 -7.53
CA GLU A 70 0.34 -11.09 -6.31
C GLU A 70 1.06 -10.51 -5.10
N LEU A 71 0.55 -9.38 -4.60
CA LEU A 71 1.20 -8.56 -3.57
C LEU A 71 0.42 -8.54 -2.27
N ASN A 72 1.13 -8.33 -1.17
CA ASN A 72 0.57 -7.88 0.11
C ASN A 72 1.54 -6.91 0.78
N TYR A 73 1.06 -6.06 1.69
CA TYR A 73 1.89 -5.10 2.41
C TYR A 73 1.82 -5.36 3.91
N ASP A 74 2.94 -5.79 4.48
CA ASP A 74 3.11 -5.97 5.92
C ASP A 74 3.36 -4.61 6.57
N LEU A 75 2.37 -4.12 7.32
CA LEU A 75 2.44 -2.84 8.04
C LEU A 75 3.26 -2.93 9.33
N TYR A 76 3.49 -4.12 9.87
CA TYR A 76 4.33 -4.31 11.06
C TYR A 76 5.82 -4.25 10.70
N LYS A 77 6.22 -5.00 9.67
CA LYS A 77 7.59 -4.98 9.14
C LYS A 77 7.86 -3.82 8.17
N GLN A 78 6.80 -3.18 7.67
CA GLN A 78 6.90 -2.14 6.63
C GLN A 78 7.54 -2.66 5.34
N VAL A 79 7.15 -3.85 4.85
CA VAL A 79 7.69 -4.50 3.64
C VAL A 79 6.58 -4.88 2.68
N LEU A 80 6.84 -4.70 1.38
CA LEU A 80 6.00 -5.23 0.30
C LEU A 80 6.39 -6.70 0.08
N ILE A 81 5.38 -7.56 0.04
CA ILE A 81 5.53 -9.01 -0.11
C ILE A 81 5.03 -9.39 -1.50
N LEU A 82 5.83 -10.19 -2.20
CA LEU A 82 5.48 -10.80 -3.48
C LEU A 82 5.33 -12.31 -3.31
N LYS A 83 4.15 -12.82 -3.71
CA LYS A 83 3.92 -14.25 -3.89
C LYS A 83 4.06 -14.60 -5.36
N TYR A 84 4.80 -15.66 -5.67
CA TYR A 84 4.99 -16.15 -7.04
C TYR A 84 5.22 -17.66 -7.06
N ILE A 85 5.03 -18.25 -8.23
CA ILE A 85 5.35 -19.67 -8.48
C ILE A 85 6.74 -19.72 -9.13
N ASN A 86 7.66 -20.45 -8.52
CA ASN A 86 9.02 -20.61 -9.03
C ASN A 86 9.09 -21.63 -10.17
N SER A 87 10.28 -21.81 -10.78
CA SER A 87 10.53 -22.76 -11.85
C SER A 87 10.25 -24.24 -11.48
N SER A 88 10.28 -24.57 -10.21
CA SER A 88 9.94 -25.91 -9.67
C SER A 88 8.45 -26.06 -9.35
N ASN A 89 7.60 -25.13 -9.82
CA ASN A 89 6.14 -25.08 -9.57
C ASN A 89 5.76 -24.98 -8.08
N MET A 90 6.63 -24.40 -7.26
CA MET A 90 6.37 -24.16 -5.84
C MET A 90 6.00 -22.69 -5.58
N ASN A 91 5.08 -22.48 -4.62
CA ASN A 91 4.77 -21.14 -4.15
C ASN A 91 5.91 -20.60 -3.31
N ASN A 92 6.45 -19.47 -3.71
CA ASN A 92 7.42 -18.70 -2.95
C ASN A 92 6.82 -17.35 -2.51
N VAL A 93 7.27 -16.88 -1.37
CA VAL A 93 6.89 -15.57 -0.82
C VAL A 93 8.16 -14.85 -0.40
N ILE A 94 8.39 -13.66 -0.96
CA ILE A 94 9.57 -12.86 -0.69
C ILE A 94 9.22 -11.43 -0.28
N GLU A 95 10.11 -10.80 0.48
CA GLU A 95 10.10 -9.37 0.78
C GLU A 95 10.81 -8.63 -0.36
N ILE A 96 10.11 -7.73 -1.07
CA ILE A 96 10.75 -6.87 -2.07
C ILE A 96 11.66 -5.85 -1.36
N SER A 97 12.88 -5.70 -1.86
CA SER A 97 13.86 -4.78 -1.27
C SER A 97 13.38 -3.33 -1.31
N LYS A 98 13.27 -2.69 -0.13
CA LYS A 98 12.92 -1.27 0.01
C LYS A 98 13.91 -0.33 -0.68
N ALA A 99 15.17 -0.74 -0.80
CA ALA A 99 16.22 0.10 -1.41
C ALA A 99 15.93 0.42 -2.88
N TRP A 100 15.12 -0.40 -3.55
CA TRP A 100 14.86 -0.30 -4.97
C TRP A 100 13.40 -0.06 -5.32
N LEU A 101 12.50 -0.26 -4.36
CA LEU A 101 11.05 -0.11 -4.54
C LEU A 101 10.68 1.39 -4.44
N GLU A 102 10.12 1.94 -5.49
CA GLU A 102 9.74 3.35 -5.60
C GLU A 102 8.26 3.57 -5.29
N ASN A 103 7.42 2.74 -5.88
CA ASN A 103 5.96 2.77 -5.68
C ASN A 103 5.36 1.40 -5.97
N PHE A 104 4.15 1.19 -5.47
CA PHE A 104 3.36 -0.01 -5.76
C PHE A 104 1.87 0.27 -5.62
N THR A 105 1.05 -0.62 -6.20
CA THR A 105 -0.39 -0.63 -5.99
C THR A 105 -0.83 -1.95 -5.33
N LEU A 106 -1.91 -1.88 -4.55
CA LEU A 106 -2.66 -3.03 -4.04
C LEU A 106 -4.12 -2.83 -4.42
N GLY A 107 -4.55 -3.43 -5.53
CA GLY A 107 -5.84 -3.15 -6.13
C GLY A 107 -5.98 -1.64 -6.43
N LYS A 108 -6.94 -0.98 -5.77
CA LYS A 108 -7.18 0.47 -5.94
C LYS A 108 -6.25 1.37 -5.12
N TYR A 109 -5.49 0.85 -4.18
CA TYR A 109 -4.64 1.63 -3.29
C TYR A 109 -3.27 1.82 -3.93
N GLN A 110 -2.81 3.08 -3.95
CA GLN A 110 -1.51 3.48 -4.49
C GLN A 110 -0.56 3.84 -3.36
N PHE A 111 0.67 3.37 -3.43
CA PHE A 111 1.72 3.66 -2.45
C PHE A 111 2.95 4.24 -3.13
N ARG A 112 3.57 5.23 -2.48
CA ARG A 112 4.80 5.87 -2.95
C ARG A 112 5.83 5.89 -1.83
N TYR A 113 7.08 5.57 -2.17
CA TYR A 113 8.20 5.76 -1.27
C TYR A 113 8.64 7.21 -1.32
N TYR A 114 8.47 7.93 -0.22
CA TYR A 114 8.74 9.36 -0.16
C TYR A 114 9.28 9.76 1.22
N GLY A 115 10.02 10.86 1.27
CA GLY A 115 10.45 11.56 2.47
C GLY A 115 11.00 12.93 2.10
N ASP A 116 10.97 13.85 3.05
CA ASP A 116 11.54 15.19 2.94
C ASP A 116 12.44 15.49 4.14
N ASN A 117 12.94 16.73 4.24
CA ASN A 117 13.85 17.13 5.33
C ASN A 117 13.22 17.01 6.74
N SER A 118 11.91 17.01 6.84
CA SER A 118 11.17 16.96 8.11
C SER A 118 10.50 15.60 8.37
N ASN A 119 10.39 14.77 7.34
CA ASN A 119 9.69 13.48 7.40
C ASN A 119 10.56 12.35 6.89
N PRO A 120 10.64 11.22 7.61
CA PRO A 120 11.48 10.09 7.21
C PRO A 120 10.99 9.48 5.90
N LYS A 121 11.93 8.90 5.14
CA LYS A 121 11.64 8.17 3.92
C LYS A 121 10.94 6.85 4.24
N ARG A 122 9.68 6.70 3.78
CA ARG A 122 8.83 5.53 4.02
C ARG A 122 7.71 5.44 2.98
N PHE A 123 6.93 4.36 3.00
CA PHE A 123 5.79 4.23 2.10
C PHE A 123 4.58 4.97 2.64
N TYR A 124 3.93 5.70 1.74
CA TYR A 124 2.67 6.39 2.00
C TYR A 124 1.63 5.94 0.97
N GLN A 125 0.42 5.63 1.44
CA GLN A 125 -0.75 5.58 0.57
C GLN A 125 -1.03 6.99 0.05
N VAL A 126 -1.28 7.13 -1.25
CA VAL A 126 -1.48 8.43 -1.92
C VAL A 126 -2.91 8.56 -2.40
N LEU A 127 -3.55 9.69 -2.10
CA LEU A 127 -4.85 10.09 -2.63
C LEU A 127 -4.70 11.42 -3.39
N GLY A 128 -5.38 11.51 -4.51
CA GLY A 128 -5.26 12.69 -5.40
C GLY A 128 -4.15 12.54 -6.42
N SER A 129 -3.98 13.57 -7.21
CA SER A 129 -2.95 13.67 -8.26
C SER A 129 -2.51 15.13 -8.42
N GLY A 130 -1.34 15.35 -9.03
CA GLY A 130 -0.81 16.69 -9.27
C GLY A 130 0.04 17.23 -8.13
N SER A 131 0.04 18.54 -7.93
CA SER A 131 0.89 19.27 -6.97
C SER A 131 0.40 19.17 -5.52
N MET A 132 -0.88 18.80 -5.31
CA MET A 132 -1.47 18.68 -3.99
C MET A 132 -2.13 17.31 -3.83
N MET A 133 -1.73 16.56 -2.81
CA MET A 133 -2.18 15.19 -2.56
C MET A 133 -2.32 14.95 -1.06
N ILE A 134 -3.03 13.89 -0.68
CA ILE A 134 -3.05 13.38 0.69
C ILE A 134 -2.16 12.14 0.76
N PHE A 135 -1.32 12.08 1.78
CA PHE A 135 -0.45 10.97 2.08
C PHE A 135 -0.84 10.39 3.45
N TYR A 136 -1.05 9.07 3.50
CA TYR A 136 -1.26 8.32 4.72
C TYR A 136 -0.10 7.37 4.97
N HIS A 137 0.57 7.51 6.10
CA HIS A 137 1.46 6.47 6.58
C HIS A 137 0.69 5.54 7.52
N TRP A 138 0.72 4.26 7.18
CA TRP A 138 0.11 3.20 7.94
C TRP A 138 1.18 2.35 8.63
N GLU A 139 0.95 2.03 9.88
CA GLU A 139 1.81 1.16 10.70
C GLU A 139 0.93 0.23 11.54
N LYS A 140 1.40 -0.97 11.81
CA LYS A 140 0.84 -1.83 12.85
C LYS A 140 1.88 -2.07 13.93
N LYS A 141 1.46 -1.99 15.19
CA LYS A 141 2.28 -2.34 16.35
C LYS A 141 1.72 -3.58 17.00
N LEU A 142 2.61 -4.46 17.44
CA LEU A 142 2.22 -5.62 18.23
C LEU A 142 2.17 -5.19 19.70
N GLU A 143 0.99 -5.17 20.29
CA GLU A 143 0.77 -4.85 21.70
C GLU A 143 0.40 -6.13 22.46
N SER A 144 0.87 -6.27 23.68
CA SER A 144 0.52 -7.37 24.58
C SER A 144 -0.58 -6.94 25.53
N GLU A 145 -1.47 -7.86 25.85
CA GLU A 145 -2.56 -7.67 26.80
C GLU A 145 -2.71 -8.94 27.64
N ASN A 146 -3.03 -8.80 28.94
CA ASN A 146 -3.32 -9.92 29.81
C ASN A 146 -4.83 -10.10 29.91
N ASP A 147 -5.31 -11.33 29.84
CA ASP A 147 -6.69 -11.63 30.17
C ASP A 147 -6.91 -11.63 31.70
N TYR A 148 -8.18 -11.80 32.10
CA TYR A 148 -8.57 -11.77 33.52
C TYR A 148 -8.03 -12.94 34.35
N ILE A 149 -7.46 -13.97 33.71
CA ILE A 149 -6.80 -15.12 34.37
C ILE A 149 -5.29 -15.08 34.22
N GLY A 150 -4.73 -13.99 33.69
CA GLY A 150 -3.30 -13.72 33.62
C GLY A 150 -2.57 -14.28 32.41
N TYR A 151 -3.25 -14.85 31.41
CA TYR A 151 -2.62 -15.27 30.17
C TYR A 151 -2.35 -14.04 29.26
N THR A 152 -1.10 -13.94 28.79
CA THR A 152 -0.69 -12.91 27.84
C THR A 152 -1.07 -13.32 26.43
N TYR A 153 -1.74 -12.45 25.72
CA TYR A 153 -1.95 -12.55 24.26
C TYR A 153 -1.49 -11.27 23.57
N TYR A 154 -1.31 -11.36 22.27
CA TYR A 154 -0.85 -10.25 21.46
C TYR A 154 -1.93 -9.85 20.46
N HIS A 155 -1.97 -8.57 20.08
CA HIS A 155 -2.86 -8.08 19.03
C HIS A 155 -2.18 -6.96 18.24
N PHE A 156 -2.59 -6.83 16.97
CA PHE A 156 -2.10 -5.74 16.13
C PHE A 156 -2.95 -4.50 16.29
N LYS A 157 -2.31 -3.39 16.68
CA LYS A 157 -2.91 -2.06 16.70
C LYS A 157 -2.50 -1.28 15.47
N THR A 158 -3.48 -0.86 14.67
CA THR A 158 -3.25 -0.05 13.48
C THR A 158 -3.12 1.43 13.83
N LEU A 159 -2.07 2.06 13.33
CA LEU A 159 -1.80 3.49 13.44
C LEU A 159 -1.84 4.12 12.05
N LYS A 160 -2.35 5.37 11.97
CA LYS A 160 -2.40 6.16 10.74
C LYS A 160 -1.94 7.59 11.02
N GLU A 161 -0.90 8.02 10.34
CA GLU A 161 -0.52 9.42 10.25
C GLU A 161 -0.98 10.00 8.93
N SER A 162 -1.49 11.23 8.93
CA SER A 162 -2.14 11.85 7.79
C SER A 162 -1.47 13.17 7.44
N TYR A 163 -1.11 13.32 6.16
CA TYR A 163 -0.37 14.48 5.65
C TYR A 163 -1.05 15.06 4.42
N VAL A 164 -0.95 16.38 4.26
CA VAL A 164 -1.12 17.03 2.96
C VAL A 164 0.26 17.19 2.34
N PHE A 165 0.42 16.68 1.13
CA PHE A 165 1.57 16.95 0.28
C PHE A 165 1.28 18.22 -0.51
N ILE A 166 2.09 19.26 -0.31
CA ILE A 166 1.99 20.57 -0.96
C ILE A 166 3.38 21.18 -0.99
N ASP A 167 3.74 21.86 -2.08
CA ASP A 167 5.05 22.49 -2.29
C ASP A 167 6.23 21.53 -2.01
N ASN A 168 6.11 20.30 -2.49
CA ASN A 168 7.07 19.21 -2.28
C ASN A 168 7.37 18.89 -0.81
N THR A 169 6.46 19.21 0.11
CA THR A 169 6.59 18.93 1.54
C THR A 169 5.36 18.20 2.10
N LEU A 170 5.59 17.38 3.12
CA LEU A 170 4.52 16.70 3.87
C LEU A 170 4.17 17.51 5.12
N LYS A 171 2.94 18.00 5.19
CA LYS A 171 2.42 18.75 6.34
C LYS A 171 1.42 17.90 7.11
N LEU A 172 1.78 17.48 8.33
CA LEU A 172 0.98 16.64 9.21
C LEU A 172 -0.33 17.33 9.62
N TYR A 173 -1.43 16.57 9.60
CA TYR A 173 -2.69 17.00 10.22
C TYR A 173 -3.30 15.88 11.08
N LYS A 174 -4.05 16.28 12.12
CA LYS A 174 -4.70 15.35 13.06
C LYS A 174 -6.23 15.51 13.12
N ASN A 175 -6.75 16.63 12.65
CA ASN A 175 -8.18 16.98 12.68
C ASN A 175 -8.47 18.11 11.69
N ASN A 176 -9.75 18.49 11.55
CA ASN A 176 -10.18 19.53 10.62
C ASN A 176 -9.47 20.88 10.88
N LYS A 177 -9.24 21.23 12.14
CA LYS A 177 -8.55 22.49 12.48
C LYS A 177 -7.13 22.50 11.96
N SER A 178 -6.33 21.46 12.27
CA SER A 178 -4.95 21.37 11.80
C SER A 178 -4.84 21.17 10.29
N PHE A 179 -5.82 20.50 9.64
CA PHE A 179 -5.89 20.40 8.20
C PHE A 179 -6.04 21.77 7.55
N VAL A 180 -7.00 22.58 8.03
CA VAL A 180 -7.25 23.93 7.48
C VAL A 180 -6.05 24.84 7.68
N GLN A 181 -5.34 24.74 8.80
CA GLN A 181 -4.15 25.55 9.10
C GLN A 181 -2.96 25.34 8.16
N ILE A 182 -2.95 24.26 7.37
CA ILE A 182 -1.92 23.99 6.36
C ILE A 182 -1.97 25.04 5.22
N PHE A 183 -3.15 25.56 4.95
CA PHE A 183 -3.43 26.44 3.81
C PHE A 183 -3.27 27.93 4.17
N SER A 184 -3.09 28.79 3.18
CA SER A 184 -2.99 30.22 3.37
C SER A 184 -4.25 30.79 4.02
N LYS A 185 -4.11 31.87 4.80
CA LYS A 185 -5.22 32.49 5.56
C LYS A 185 -6.44 32.79 4.70
N GLU A 186 -6.22 33.25 3.47
CA GLU A 186 -7.27 33.60 2.51
C GLU A 186 -8.12 32.39 2.11
N LYS A 187 -7.54 31.18 2.04
CA LYS A 187 -8.23 29.95 1.64
C LYS A 187 -8.91 29.23 2.82
N GLN A 188 -8.49 29.50 4.05
CA GLN A 188 -8.95 28.78 5.23
C GLN A 188 -10.47 28.88 5.43
N SER A 189 -11.09 30.05 5.16
CA SER A 189 -12.54 30.19 5.30
C SER A 189 -13.28 29.28 4.32
N LEU A 190 -12.89 29.31 3.05
CA LEU A 190 -13.52 28.48 2.00
C LEU A 190 -13.41 26.99 2.30
N ILE A 191 -12.24 26.56 2.78
CA ILE A 191 -12.02 25.14 3.14
C ILE A 191 -12.85 24.75 4.37
N LYS A 192 -12.97 25.61 5.38
CA LYS A 192 -13.85 25.37 6.54
C LYS A 192 -15.31 25.21 6.14
N ASP A 193 -15.79 26.10 5.24
CA ASP A 193 -17.16 26.08 4.77
C ASP A 193 -17.43 24.80 3.98
N TYR A 194 -16.49 24.38 3.11
CA TYR A 194 -16.59 23.12 2.38
C TYR A 194 -16.64 21.91 3.31
N LEU A 195 -15.76 21.85 4.32
CA LEU A 195 -15.76 20.78 5.34
C LEU A 195 -17.09 20.71 6.08
N LYS A 196 -17.67 21.86 6.46
CA LYS A 196 -18.95 21.96 7.19
C LYS A 196 -20.12 21.55 6.31
N GLN A 197 -20.22 22.08 5.09
CA GLN A 197 -21.31 21.78 4.14
C GLN A 197 -21.37 20.30 3.78
N ASN A 198 -20.22 19.68 3.57
CA ASN A 198 -20.13 18.27 3.22
C ASN A 198 -19.99 17.32 4.41
N LYS A 199 -20.10 17.84 5.66
CA LYS A 199 -20.00 17.10 6.92
C LYS A 199 -18.71 16.25 7.00
N ILE A 200 -17.58 16.76 6.49
CA ILE A 200 -16.32 16.03 6.42
C ILE A 200 -15.58 16.11 7.77
N ASN A 201 -15.19 14.95 8.28
CA ASN A 201 -14.21 14.83 9.34
C ASN A 201 -12.96 14.15 8.77
N VAL A 202 -11.88 14.91 8.59
CA VAL A 202 -10.65 14.44 7.95
C VAL A 202 -9.99 13.24 8.65
N LYS A 203 -10.34 12.96 9.90
CA LYS A 203 -9.83 11.82 10.65
C LYS A 203 -10.52 10.50 10.27
N THR A 204 -11.83 10.56 9.96
CA THR A 204 -12.70 9.39 9.81
C THR A 204 -13.35 9.26 8.44
N SER A 205 -13.26 10.28 7.58
CA SER A 205 -13.82 10.25 6.24
C SER A 205 -13.15 9.20 5.36
N SER A 206 -13.91 8.70 4.39
CA SER A 206 -13.43 7.72 3.39
C SER A 206 -12.34 8.30 2.48
N ASP A 207 -11.55 7.43 1.87
CA ASP A 207 -10.53 7.83 0.88
C ASP A 207 -11.17 8.60 -0.30
N GLN A 208 -12.38 8.21 -0.72
CA GLN A 208 -13.11 8.92 -1.77
C GLN A 208 -13.42 10.37 -1.35
N THR A 209 -14.02 10.56 -0.16
CA THR A 209 -14.33 11.88 0.37
C THR A 209 -13.09 12.74 0.53
N MET A 210 -11.98 12.14 0.99
CA MET A 210 -10.72 12.85 1.14
C MET A 210 -10.08 13.20 -0.20
N ASN A 211 -10.27 12.37 -1.22
CA ASN A 211 -9.85 12.67 -2.59
C ASN A 211 -10.64 13.84 -3.19
N GLU A 212 -11.95 13.88 -2.97
CA GLU A 212 -12.80 15.00 -3.37
C GLU A 212 -12.39 16.31 -2.66
N LEU A 213 -12.11 16.24 -1.35
CA LEU A 213 -11.63 17.37 -0.56
C LEU A 213 -10.31 17.93 -1.08
N ILE A 214 -9.31 17.05 -1.34
CA ILE A 214 -8.00 17.55 -1.80
C ILE A 214 -8.09 18.13 -3.23
N ASN A 215 -8.92 17.55 -4.08
CA ASN A 215 -9.21 18.09 -5.41
C ASN A 215 -9.90 19.47 -5.34
N TYR A 216 -10.82 19.67 -4.37
CA TYR A 216 -11.38 20.98 -4.10
C TYR A 216 -10.29 21.99 -3.65
N CYS A 217 -9.47 21.60 -2.67
CA CYS A 217 -8.37 22.44 -2.21
C CYS A 217 -7.40 22.81 -3.33
N SER A 218 -7.06 21.86 -4.20
CA SER A 218 -6.16 22.08 -5.35
C SER A 218 -6.71 23.10 -6.34
N LYS A 219 -8.02 23.22 -6.51
CA LYS A 219 -8.66 24.23 -7.40
C LYS A 219 -8.60 25.65 -6.84
N LEU A 220 -8.31 25.79 -5.55
CA LEU A 220 -8.15 27.09 -4.91
C LEU A 220 -6.75 27.68 -5.08
N TYR A 221 -5.79 26.89 -5.62
CA TYR A 221 -4.38 27.22 -5.82
C TYR A 221 -4.02 27.29 -7.29
#